data_3a6650ab5c383577d3943e53eed4489f
#
_entry.id   3a6650ab5c383577d3943e53eed4489f
#
_cell.length_a   1.000
_cell.length_b   1.000
_cell.length_c   1.000
_cell.angle_alpha   90.00
_cell.angle_beta   90.00
_cell.angle_gamma   90.00
#
_symmetry.space_group_name_H-M   'P 1'
#
loop_
_entity.id
_entity.type
_entity.pdbx_description
1 polymer ?
#
loop_
_entity_poly.entity_id
_entity_poly.type
_entity_poly.pdbx_seq_one_letter_code
_entity_poly.pdbx_strand_id
1 'polypeptide(L)'
;MMRVGSHDTGTTKMTPIEVTTLSVCLSGVDPVSGADIRLAQSQSANWCEGIIPTLINEVLDEGEKFADAAGLEGLLAYDVTLGIGLSSSGIWPGFILDVDTIARISACGAGLDFDPYIDDVPNHPCVVNTDDAFTVQFTALDAHHERRVIAKRRLKEYYGSLEDVFIWQIFKEAWHYHQDNSLRAFREKQPKLTLYARYYKDKTRLVDGCYDNPEDDIRPGFHLNRDVFIRLNAANARFVYWPFECKRKAGA
;
A
#
# COMPACT_ATOMS: atom_id res chain seq x y z
N MET A 1 46.26 28.68 12.87
CA MET A 1 45.92 28.36 11.47
C MET A 1 45.17 27.03 11.48
N MET A 2 43.83 27.07 11.62
CA MET A 2 42.97 25.87 11.70
C MET A 2 42.46 25.54 10.29
N ARG A 3 42.72 24.31 9.84
CA ARG A 3 42.18 23.77 8.60
C ARG A 3 40.71 23.33 8.86
N VAL A 4 39.80 23.99 8.18
CA VAL A 4 38.41 23.60 8.09
C VAL A 4 38.34 22.42 7.13
N GLY A 5 37.93 21.23 7.65
CA GLY A 5 37.68 20.06 6.84
C GLY A 5 36.38 20.26 6.06
N SER A 6 36.45 20.16 4.74
CA SER A 6 35.28 20.09 3.86
C SER A 6 34.54 18.78 4.11
N HIS A 7 33.31 18.85 4.65
CA HIS A 7 32.38 17.75 4.61
C HIS A 7 31.90 17.56 3.16
N ASP A 8 32.42 16.52 2.56
CA ASP A 8 31.95 16.01 1.27
C ASP A 8 30.55 15.40 1.51
N THR A 9 29.52 16.17 1.20
CA THR A 9 28.14 15.67 1.16
C THR A 9 27.97 14.85 -0.11
N GLY A 10 28.38 13.59 -0.03
CA GLY A 10 28.13 12.61 -1.08
C GLY A 10 26.63 12.48 -1.34
N THR A 11 26.15 13.24 -2.30
CA THR A 11 24.82 13.03 -2.91
C THR A 11 24.83 11.68 -3.58
N THR A 12 24.33 10.67 -2.89
CA THR A 12 24.04 9.37 -3.47
C THR A 12 23.04 9.61 -4.61
N LYS A 13 23.49 9.60 -5.86
CA LYS A 13 22.61 9.59 -7.02
C LYS A 13 21.72 8.35 -6.87
N MET A 14 20.47 8.57 -6.51
CA MET A 14 19.45 7.50 -6.59
C MET A 14 19.38 7.12 -8.07
N THR A 15 19.64 5.87 -8.38
CA THR A 15 19.37 5.32 -9.71
C THR A 15 17.87 5.48 -9.94
N PRO A 16 17.44 6.07 -11.06
CA PRO A 16 16.02 6.18 -11.34
C PRO A 16 15.41 4.79 -11.36
N ILE A 17 14.26 4.65 -10.68
CA ILE A 17 13.47 3.42 -10.68
C ILE A 17 12.77 3.39 -12.04
N GLU A 18 13.08 2.39 -12.86
CA GLU A 18 12.35 2.15 -14.08
C GLU A 18 11.18 1.21 -13.75
N VAL A 19 9.97 1.73 -13.82
CA VAL A 19 8.76 0.93 -13.82
C VAL A 19 8.55 0.42 -15.24
N THR A 20 8.57 -0.89 -15.41
CA THR A 20 8.44 -1.53 -16.73
C THR A 20 6.97 -1.78 -17.07
N THR A 21 6.16 -2.13 -16.09
CA THR A 21 4.71 -2.26 -16.24
C THR A 21 4.00 -1.88 -14.95
N LEU A 22 2.88 -1.22 -15.12
CA LEU A 22 1.91 -0.95 -14.06
C LEU A 22 0.52 -1.27 -14.60
N SER A 23 -0.20 -2.13 -13.90
CA SER A 23 -1.58 -2.47 -14.23
C SER A 23 -2.47 -2.36 -13.00
N VAL A 24 -3.69 -1.88 -13.23
CA VAL A 24 -4.78 -1.92 -12.26
C VAL A 24 -5.93 -2.67 -12.88
N CYS A 25 -6.50 -3.64 -12.18
CA CYS A 25 -7.68 -4.37 -12.62
C CYS A 25 -8.76 -4.33 -11.54
N LEU A 26 -10.00 -4.35 -11.96
CA LEU A 26 -11.17 -4.61 -11.13
C LEU A 26 -11.70 -5.99 -11.47
N SER A 27 -11.68 -6.89 -10.54
CA SER A 27 -12.23 -8.23 -10.67
C SER A 27 -13.27 -8.47 -9.58
N GLY A 28 -14.13 -9.44 -9.80
CA GLY A 28 -15.16 -9.80 -8.84
C GLY A 28 -15.79 -11.13 -9.20
N VAL A 29 -16.81 -11.52 -8.45
CA VAL A 29 -17.57 -12.75 -8.66
C VAL A 29 -18.91 -12.41 -9.28
N ASP A 30 -19.24 -13.02 -10.43
CA ASP A 30 -20.55 -12.87 -11.03
C ASP A 30 -21.63 -13.43 -10.09
N PRO A 31 -22.58 -12.61 -9.63
CA PRO A 31 -23.58 -13.03 -8.65
C PRO A 31 -24.56 -14.10 -9.17
N VAL A 32 -24.63 -14.30 -10.49
CA VAL A 32 -25.53 -15.27 -11.12
C VAL A 32 -24.84 -16.62 -11.34
N SER A 33 -23.63 -16.59 -11.90
CA SER A 33 -22.88 -17.82 -12.24
C SER A 33 -21.91 -18.25 -11.13
N GLY A 34 -21.53 -17.36 -10.24
CA GLY A 34 -20.47 -17.59 -9.24
C GLY A 34 -19.05 -17.65 -9.84
N ALA A 35 -18.90 -17.26 -11.09
CA ALA A 35 -17.60 -17.28 -11.76
C ALA A 35 -16.80 -16.01 -11.49
N ASP A 36 -15.48 -16.14 -11.38
CA ASP A 36 -14.57 -15.01 -11.34
C ASP A 36 -14.59 -14.27 -12.67
N ILE A 37 -14.79 -12.98 -12.64
CA ILE A 37 -14.83 -12.13 -13.83
C ILE A 37 -13.94 -10.92 -13.65
N ARG A 38 -13.35 -10.46 -14.76
CA ARG A 38 -12.67 -9.18 -14.84
C ARG A 38 -13.64 -8.14 -15.38
N LEU A 39 -13.91 -7.12 -14.58
CA LEU A 39 -14.85 -6.07 -14.92
C LEU A 39 -14.17 -4.93 -15.70
N ALA A 40 -12.93 -4.57 -15.30
CA ALA A 40 -12.19 -3.49 -15.93
C ALA A 40 -10.68 -3.69 -15.77
N GLN A 41 -9.88 -3.05 -16.64
CA GLN A 41 -8.42 -3.03 -16.52
C GLN A 41 -7.86 -1.76 -17.18
N SER A 42 -6.90 -1.13 -16.50
CA SER A 42 -6.09 -0.02 -17.05
C SER A 42 -4.60 -0.31 -16.84
N GLN A 43 -3.75 0.22 -17.72
CA GLN A 43 -2.31 -0.01 -17.71
C GLN A 43 -1.54 1.25 -18.07
N SER A 44 -0.32 1.36 -17.51
CA SER A 44 0.63 2.41 -17.90
C SER A 44 2.04 1.82 -18.02
N ALA A 45 2.75 2.22 -19.08
CA ALA A 45 4.16 1.91 -19.25
C ALA A 45 5.07 2.96 -18.57
N ASN A 46 4.50 4.05 -18.06
CA ASN A 46 5.24 5.15 -17.46
C ASN A 46 4.84 5.37 -16.02
N TRP A 47 5.83 5.49 -15.15
CA TRP A 47 5.62 5.89 -13.78
C TRP A 47 5.61 7.42 -13.65
N CYS A 48 4.60 7.95 -12.96
CA CYS A 48 4.61 9.32 -12.44
C CYS A 48 3.89 9.35 -11.09
N GLU A 49 4.15 10.38 -10.29
CA GLU A 49 3.42 10.58 -9.05
C GLU A 49 1.91 10.72 -9.36
N GLY A 50 1.08 10.00 -8.60
CA GLY A 50 -0.38 10.00 -8.77
C GLY A 50 -0.90 9.05 -9.86
N ILE A 51 -0.06 8.30 -10.58
CA ILE A 51 -0.53 7.39 -11.64
C ILE A 51 -1.44 6.28 -11.07
N ILE A 52 -1.13 5.71 -9.91
CA ILE A 52 -1.94 4.63 -9.32
C ILE A 52 -3.37 5.09 -9.02
N PRO A 53 -3.63 6.19 -8.26
CA PRO A 53 -5.00 6.67 -8.09
C PRO A 53 -5.68 7.03 -9.43
N THR A 54 -4.95 7.52 -10.44
CA THR A 54 -5.51 7.78 -11.76
C THR A 54 -6.03 6.49 -12.40
N LEU A 55 -5.20 5.44 -12.46
CA LEU A 55 -5.58 4.14 -13.02
C LEU A 55 -6.72 3.48 -12.22
N ILE A 56 -6.73 3.60 -10.89
CA ILE A 56 -7.84 3.13 -10.06
C ILE A 56 -9.13 3.83 -10.46
N ASN A 57 -9.12 5.15 -10.61
CA ASN A 57 -10.32 5.89 -11.00
C ASN A 57 -10.79 5.53 -12.40
N GLU A 58 -9.90 5.33 -13.38
CA GLU A 58 -10.25 4.85 -14.72
C GLU A 58 -10.94 3.47 -14.66
N VAL A 59 -10.40 2.55 -13.88
CA VAL A 59 -10.96 1.21 -13.70
C VAL A 59 -12.30 1.25 -12.99
N LEU A 60 -12.49 2.14 -12.01
CA LEU A 60 -13.77 2.34 -11.36
C LEU A 60 -14.81 2.98 -12.29
N ASP A 61 -14.42 3.92 -13.16
CA ASP A 61 -15.29 4.50 -14.19
C ASP A 61 -15.80 3.44 -15.19
N GLU A 62 -14.93 2.52 -15.60
CA GLU A 62 -15.32 1.40 -16.48
C GLU A 62 -16.20 0.39 -15.73
N GLY A 63 -15.86 0.06 -14.48
CA GLY A 63 -16.67 -0.82 -13.62
C GLY A 63 -18.08 -0.25 -13.37
N GLU A 64 -18.19 1.07 -13.17
CA GLU A 64 -19.47 1.75 -13.01
C GLU A 64 -20.38 1.56 -14.22
N LYS A 65 -19.83 1.60 -15.44
CA LYS A 65 -20.58 1.34 -16.67
C LYS A 65 -21.08 -0.11 -16.73
N PHE A 66 -20.32 -1.06 -16.18
CA PHE A 66 -20.70 -2.45 -16.09
C PHE A 66 -21.89 -2.67 -15.15
N ALA A 67 -21.96 -1.90 -14.07
CA ALA A 67 -23.03 -1.99 -13.06
C ALA A 67 -24.33 -1.26 -13.45
N ASP A 68 -24.44 -0.74 -14.67
CA ASP A 68 -25.59 -0.02 -15.21
C ASP A 68 -26.00 1.22 -14.37
N ALA A 69 -27.30 1.43 -14.21
CA ALA A 69 -27.86 2.62 -13.55
C ALA A 69 -27.63 2.68 -12.03
N ALA A 70 -27.08 1.63 -11.42
CA ALA A 70 -26.80 1.59 -9.98
C ALA A 70 -25.47 2.26 -9.60
N GLY A 71 -24.66 2.65 -10.58
CA GLY A 71 -23.37 3.28 -10.35
C GLY A 71 -22.40 2.36 -9.59
N LEU A 72 -21.45 2.95 -8.87
CA LEU A 72 -20.44 2.18 -8.08
C LEU A 72 -21.08 1.25 -7.04
N GLU A 73 -22.20 1.61 -6.44
CA GLU A 73 -22.90 0.77 -5.46
C GLU A 73 -23.43 -0.54 -6.08
N GLY A 74 -23.70 -0.55 -7.39
CA GLY A 74 -24.08 -1.78 -8.10
C GLY A 74 -22.99 -2.85 -8.11
N LEU A 75 -21.72 -2.44 -7.95
CA LEU A 75 -20.59 -3.36 -7.87
C LEU A 75 -20.54 -4.15 -6.56
N LEU A 76 -21.26 -3.75 -5.53
CA LEU A 76 -21.35 -4.49 -4.25
C LEU A 76 -21.85 -5.93 -4.43
N ALA A 77 -22.68 -6.18 -5.45
CA ALA A 77 -23.17 -7.51 -5.76
C ALA A 77 -22.10 -8.47 -6.28
N TYR A 78 -20.97 -7.94 -6.76
CA TYR A 78 -19.90 -8.70 -7.41
C TYR A 78 -18.72 -9.04 -6.51
N ASP A 79 -18.75 -8.64 -5.22
CA ASP A 79 -17.64 -8.84 -4.26
C ASP A 79 -16.27 -8.46 -4.85
N VAL A 80 -16.16 -7.21 -5.25
CA VAL A 80 -15.07 -6.73 -6.09
C VAL A 80 -13.75 -6.52 -5.36
N THR A 81 -12.65 -6.74 -6.08
CA THR A 81 -11.27 -6.47 -5.63
C THR A 81 -10.52 -5.68 -6.70
N LEU A 82 -9.79 -4.66 -6.26
CA LEU A 82 -8.82 -3.92 -7.06
C LEU A 82 -7.46 -4.61 -6.96
N GLY A 83 -6.96 -5.14 -8.06
CA GLY A 83 -5.59 -5.67 -8.16
C GLY A 83 -4.65 -4.61 -8.74
N ILE A 84 -3.52 -4.35 -8.09
CA ILE A 84 -2.45 -3.50 -8.59
C ILE A 84 -1.22 -4.37 -8.81
N GLY A 85 -0.89 -4.63 -10.07
CA GLY A 85 0.34 -5.28 -10.50
C GLY A 85 1.37 -4.24 -10.91
N LEU A 86 2.58 -4.32 -10.38
CA LEU A 86 3.65 -3.38 -10.67
C LEU A 86 4.97 -4.12 -10.84
N SER A 87 5.60 -3.97 -12.02
CA SER A 87 6.93 -4.45 -12.31
C SER A 87 7.93 -3.29 -12.33
N SER A 88 9.09 -3.47 -11.71
CA SER A 88 10.14 -2.45 -11.66
C SER A 88 11.54 -3.03 -11.60
N SER A 89 12.53 -2.25 -12.05
CA SER A 89 13.96 -2.61 -12.00
C SER A 89 14.61 -2.40 -10.61
N GLY A 90 13.83 -2.01 -9.60
CA GLY A 90 14.37 -1.69 -8.28
C GLY A 90 13.30 -1.72 -7.19
N ILE A 91 13.50 -0.92 -6.15
CA ILE A 91 12.50 -0.75 -5.08
C ILE A 91 11.25 -0.10 -5.69
N TRP A 92 10.08 -0.68 -5.38
CA TRP A 92 8.82 -0.16 -5.87
C TRP A 92 8.59 1.26 -5.35
N PRO A 93 8.09 2.13 -6.22
CA PRO A 93 7.71 3.47 -5.77
C PRO A 93 6.52 3.39 -4.80
N GLY A 94 6.52 4.27 -3.81
CA GLY A 94 5.36 4.46 -2.94
C GLY A 94 4.21 5.14 -3.68
N PHE A 95 3.01 5.03 -3.12
CA PHE A 95 1.85 5.73 -3.66
C PHE A 95 0.93 6.26 -2.57
N ILE A 96 0.06 7.17 -2.94
CA ILE A 96 -0.93 7.79 -2.07
C ILE A 96 -2.30 7.61 -2.72
N LEU A 97 -3.24 7.08 -1.95
CA LEU A 97 -4.66 7.16 -2.27
C LEU A 97 -5.24 8.36 -1.52
N ASP A 98 -5.80 9.29 -2.25
CA ASP A 98 -6.48 10.44 -1.69
C ASP A 98 -7.87 10.08 -1.16
N VAL A 99 -8.53 11.04 -0.53
CA VAL A 99 -9.82 10.82 0.10
C VAL A 99 -10.92 10.52 -0.91
N ASP A 100 -10.85 11.09 -2.10
CA ASP A 100 -11.86 10.92 -3.14
C ASP A 100 -11.75 9.52 -3.76
N THR A 101 -10.53 9.07 -4.07
CA THR A 101 -10.27 7.70 -4.51
C THR A 101 -10.71 6.67 -3.46
N ILE A 102 -10.41 6.92 -2.18
CA ILE A 102 -10.85 6.05 -1.07
C ILE A 102 -12.37 6.03 -0.94
N ALA A 103 -13.05 7.16 -1.11
CA ALA A 103 -14.51 7.22 -1.07
C ALA A 103 -15.13 6.36 -2.18
N ARG A 104 -14.58 6.39 -3.39
CA ARG A 104 -15.03 5.58 -4.52
C ARG A 104 -14.79 4.08 -4.30
N ILE A 105 -13.60 3.69 -3.82
CA ILE A 105 -13.29 2.30 -3.45
C ILE A 105 -14.27 1.82 -2.37
N SER A 106 -14.53 2.65 -1.37
CA SER A 106 -15.48 2.33 -0.30
C SER A 106 -16.92 2.18 -0.82
N ALA A 107 -17.33 2.98 -1.80
CA ALA A 107 -18.68 2.95 -2.37
C ALA A 107 -18.94 1.65 -3.13
N CYS A 108 -17.97 1.14 -3.88
CA CYS A 108 -18.10 -0.15 -4.57
C CYS A 108 -17.81 -1.36 -3.67
N GLY A 109 -17.40 -1.15 -2.43
CA GLY A 109 -17.06 -2.22 -1.48
C GLY A 109 -15.82 -3.02 -1.85
N ALA A 110 -14.91 -2.46 -2.65
CA ALA A 110 -13.73 -3.18 -3.08
C ALA A 110 -12.68 -3.33 -1.98
N GLY A 111 -12.00 -4.50 -1.99
CA GLY A 111 -10.68 -4.68 -1.40
C GLY A 111 -9.59 -4.18 -2.35
N LEU A 112 -8.33 -4.22 -1.91
CA LEU A 112 -7.16 -3.87 -2.72
C LEU A 112 -6.05 -4.87 -2.52
N ASP A 113 -5.62 -5.50 -3.60
CA ASP A 113 -4.43 -6.35 -3.68
C ASP A 113 -3.30 -5.59 -4.36
N PHE A 114 -2.19 -5.47 -3.68
CA PHE A 114 -0.97 -4.91 -4.24
C PHE A 114 0.06 -6.02 -4.43
N ASP A 115 0.40 -6.31 -5.68
CA ASP A 115 1.31 -7.40 -6.07
C ASP A 115 2.47 -6.85 -6.89
N PRO A 116 3.57 -6.43 -6.24
CA PRO A 116 4.73 -5.89 -6.91
C PRO A 116 5.68 -7.00 -7.37
N TYR A 117 6.23 -6.84 -8.58
CA TYR A 117 7.24 -7.71 -9.18
C TYR A 117 8.53 -6.95 -9.46
N ILE A 118 9.66 -7.67 -9.44
CA ILE A 118 10.94 -7.15 -9.91
C ILE A 118 11.36 -7.95 -11.14
N ASP A 119 11.61 -7.25 -12.25
CA ASP A 119 11.85 -7.88 -13.55
C ASP A 119 13.21 -8.58 -13.68
N ASP A 120 14.22 -8.21 -12.89
CA ASP A 120 15.58 -8.79 -12.96
C ASP A 120 15.99 -9.50 -11.67
N VAL A 121 15.91 -10.79 -11.73
CA VAL A 121 16.01 -11.77 -10.64
C VAL A 121 17.35 -11.85 -9.86
N PRO A 122 18.51 -11.40 -10.30
CA PRO A 122 19.69 -11.63 -9.43
C PRO A 122 19.76 -10.74 -8.21
N ASN A 123 18.84 -9.79 -8.02
CA ASN A 123 18.90 -8.78 -6.97
C ASN A 123 17.57 -8.48 -6.28
N HIS A 124 16.68 -9.47 -6.13
CA HIS A 124 15.42 -9.26 -5.40
C HIS A 124 15.69 -8.67 -4.01
N PRO A 125 15.06 -7.56 -3.62
CA PRO A 125 15.00 -7.22 -2.22
C PRO A 125 14.17 -8.29 -1.53
N CYS A 126 14.81 -9.17 -0.77
CA CYS A 126 14.09 -10.03 0.15
C CYS A 126 13.55 -9.16 1.29
N VAL A 127 12.30 -9.32 1.66
CA VAL A 127 11.84 -8.91 3.00
C VAL A 127 12.56 -9.85 3.96
N VAL A 128 13.69 -9.41 4.46
CA VAL A 128 14.44 -10.22 5.43
C VAL A 128 13.69 -10.19 6.73
N ASN A 129 13.50 -11.35 7.30
CA ASN A 129 13.02 -11.61 8.65
C ASN A 129 13.88 -10.83 9.67
N THR A 130 13.63 -9.55 9.83
CA THR A 130 14.24 -8.67 10.79
C THR A 130 13.15 -7.88 11.50
N ASP A 131 13.46 -7.44 12.66
CA ASP A 131 12.56 -6.93 13.71
C ASP A 131 11.44 -5.95 13.32
N ASP A 132 11.24 -5.53 12.08
CA ASP A 132 10.15 -4.63 11.65
C ASP A 132 9.98 -4.61 10.11
N ALA A 133 9.49 -5.68 9.49
CA ALA A 133 9.23 -5.72 8.03
C ALA A 133 8.20 -4.66 7.60
N PHE A 134 7.16 -4.48 8.41
CA PHE A 134 6.13 -3.47 8.18
C PHE A 134 5.91 -2.61 9.44
N THR A 135 5.60 -1.35 9.20
CA THR A 135 5.08 -0.47 10.24
C THR A 135 3.82 0.19 9.71
N VAL A 136 2.70 0.00 10.40
CA VAL A 136 1.45 0.71 10.11
C VAL A 136 1.24 1.77 11.16
N GLN A 137 0.91 2.98 10.75
CA GLN A 137 0.58 4.06 11.66
C GLN A 137 -0.57 4.93 11.17
N PHE A 138 -1.44 5.30 12.09
CA PHE A 138 -2.49 6.28 11.88
C PHE A 138 -2.07 7.60 12.52
N THR A 139 -2.09 8.67 11.73
CA THR A 139 -1.68 10.01 12.17
C THR A 139 -2.78 11.00 11.86
N ALA A 140 -2.85 12.08 12.66
CA ALA A 140 -3.75 13.21 12.42
C ALA A 140 -3.12 14.51 12.89
N LEU A 141 -3.67 15.66 12.50
CA LEU A 141 -3.28 16.95 13.05
C LEU A 141 -3.94 17.14 14.43
N ASP A 142 -3.17 17.69 15.37
CA ASP A 142 -3.71 18.13 16.66
C ASP A 142 -4.28 19.56 16.60
N ALA A 143 -4.66 20.11 17.75
CA ALA A 143 -5.20 21.47 17.86
C ALA A 143 -4.18 22.56 17.49
N HIS A 144 -2.89 22.24 17.45
CA HIS A 144 -1.80 23.15 17.06
C HIS A 144 -1.38 22.94 15.60
N HIS A 145 -2.14 22.15 14.81
CA HIS A 145 -1.82 21.74 13.45
C HIS A 145 -0.51 20.95 13.33
N GLU A 146 -0.06 20.31 14.39
CA GLU A 146 1.07 19.40 14.38
C GLU A 146 0.62 17.96 14.12
N ARG A 147 1.40 17.24 13.29
CA ARG A 147 1.10 15.83 12.98
C ARG A 147 1.44 14.94 14.16
N ARG A 148 0.44 14.27 14.72
CA ARG A 148 0.59 13.33 15.84
C ARG A 148 0.33 11.91 15.38
N VAL A 149 1.10 10.97 15.94
CA VAL A 149 0.84 9.54 15.80
C VAL A 149 -0.25 9.18 16.81
N ILE A 150 -1.39 8.74 16.29
CA ILE A 150 -2.56 8.36 17.12
C ILE A 150 -2.44 6.89 17.50
N ALA A 151 -2.09 6.03 16.50
CA ALA A 151 -1.88 4.61 16.70
C ALA A 151 -0.73 4.12 15.81
N LYS A 152 0.03 3.14 16.31
CA LYS A 152 1.17 2.55 15.58
C LYS A 152 1.34 1.08 15.93
N ARG A 153 1.58 0.25 14.90
CA ARG A 153 1.94 -1.16 15.04
C ARG A 153 3.14 -1.48 14.19
N ARG A 154 3.93 -2.45 14.65
CA ARG A 154 5.09 -2.99 13.94
C ARG A 154 4.93 -4.49 13.81
N LEU A 155 5.20 -4.99 12.62
CA LEU A 155 5.20 -6.40 12.30
C LEU A 155 6.63 -6.90 12.16
N LYS A 156 6.96 -7.93 12.91
CA LYS A 156 8.26 -8.58 12.83
C LYS A 156 8.37 -9.53 11.65
N GLU A 157 7.28 -10.17 11.30
CA GLU A 157 7.20 -11.18 10.26
C GLU A 157 5.97 -10.94 9.40
N TYR A 158 6.10 -11.16 8.10
CA TYR A 158 4.98 -11.07 7.17
C TYR A 158 4.51 -12.50 6.83
N TYR A 159 3.33 -12.84 7.27
CA TYR A 159 2.64 -14.07 6.90
C TYR A 159 1.24 -13.70 6.41
N GLY A 160 1.09 -13.54 5.09
CA GLY A 160 -0.23 -13.40 4.48
C GLY A 160 -0.89 -12.02 4.64
N SER A 161 -2.06 -11.92 5.26
CA SER A 161 -2.81 -10.67 5.28
C SER A 161 -2.39 -9.75 6.45
N LEU A 162 -2.05 -8.50 6.13
CA LEU A 162 -1.82 -7.43 7.14
C LEU A 162 -3.09 -7.05 7.89
N GLU A 163 -4.21 -7.64 7.50
CA GLU A 163 -5.51 -7.08 7.59
C GLU A 163 -6.12 -7.09 8.96
N ASP A 164 -6.30 -8.27 9.47
CA ASP A 164 -7.33 -8.44 10.46
C ASP A 164 -6.86 -8.04 11.85
N VAL A 165 -5.57 -8.22 12.14
CA VAL A 165 -5.09 -8.00 13.50
C VAL A 165 -4.52 -6.59 13.68
N PHE A 166 -3.75 -6.10 12.71
CA PHE A 166 -2.97 -4.85 12.90
C PHE A 166 -3.73 -3.58 12.50
N ILE A 167 -4.29 -3.56 11.30
CA ILE A 167 -5.01 -2.39 10.81
C ILE A 167 -6.29 -2.22 11.63
N TRP A 168 -6.95 -3.32 11.95
CA TRP A 168 -8.12 -3.28 12.84
C TRP A 168 -7.78 -2.73 14.24
N GLN A 169 -6.67 -3.17 14.84
CA GLN A 169 -6.21 -2.65 16.14
C GLN A 169 -5.88 -1.15 16.07
N ILE A 170 -5.27 -0.70 14.98
CA ILE A 170 -4.98 0.72 14.75
C ILE A 170 -6.28 1.53 14.70
N PHE A 171 -7.28 1.08 13.96
CA PHE A 171 -8.56 1.77 13.91
C PHE A 171 -9.31 1.72 15.24
N LYS A 172 -9.20 0.61 15.99
CA LYS A 172 -9.78 0.52 17.33
C LYS A 172 -9.13 1.53 18.29
N GLU A 173 -7.82 1.68 18.25
CA GLU A 173 -7.11 2.69 19.05
C GLU A 173 -7.48 4.11 18.63
N ALA A 174 -7.53 4.38 17.32
CA ALA A 174 -7.97 5.66 16.79
C ALA A 174 -9.41 5.97 17.18
N TRP A 175 -10.29 4.98 17.15
CA TRP A 175 -11.68 5.11 17.61
C TRP A 175 -11.77 5.58 19.05
N HIS A 176 -10.98 4.99 19.95
CA HIS A 176 -10.99 5.31 21.38
C HIS A 176 -10.22 6.58 21.74
N TYR A 177 -9.49 7.16 20.80
CA TYR A 177 -8.70 8.36 21.03
C TYR A 177 -9.57 9.59 21.33
N HIS A 178 -10.78 9.64 20.77
CA HIS A 178 -11.74 10.71 21.00
C HIS A 178 -12.83 10.28 21.99
N GLN A 179 -13.33 11.24 22.77
CA GLN A 179 -14.39 10.99 23.75
C GLN A 179 -15.70 10.50 23.13
N ASP A 180 -15.96 10.85 21.88
CA ASP A 180 -17.14 10.42 21.12
C ASP A 180 -17.00 9.01 20.50
N ASN A 181 -15.84 8.34 20.72
CA ASN A 181 -15.55 7.03 20.18
C ASN A 181 -15.91 6.91 18.70
N SER A 182 -15.45 7.84 17.86
CA SER A 182 -15.76 7.89 16.46
C SER A 182 -14.56 8.22 15.57
N LEU A 183 -14.41 7.49 14.47
CA LEU A 183 -13.42 7.84 13.44
C LEU A 183 -13.78 9.14 12.72
N ARG A 184 -15.07 9.53 12.71
CA ARG A 184 -15.54 10.79 12.11
C ARG A 184 -14.94 12.02 12.77
N ALA A 185 -14.52 11.93 14.03
CA ALA A 185 -13.84 13.01 14.76
C ALA A 185 -12.50 13.43 14.14
N PHE A 186 -11.95 12.60 13.22
CA PHE A 186 -10.71 12.91 12.52
C PHE A 186 -10.92 13.65 11.19
N ARG A 187 -12.13 13.77 10.66
CA ARG A 187 -12.40 14.26 9.29
C ARG A 187 -11.68 15.56 8.94
N GLU A 188 -11.64 16.51 9.85
CA GLU A 188 -11.02 17.82 9.61
C GLU A 188 -9.54 17.86 10.05
N LYS A 189 -9.01 16.76 10.57
CA LYS A 189 -7.65 16.66 11.11
C LYS A 189 -6.66 16.07 10.11
N GLN A 190 -7.02 16.04 8.84
CA GLN A 190 -6.20 15.47 7.77
C GLN A 190 -5.59 14.11 8.15
N PRO A 191 -6.40 13.12 8.53
CA PRO A 191 -5.90 11.85 8.98
C PRO A 191 -5.22 11.08 7.85
N LYS A 192 -4.27 10.23 8.22
CA LYS A 192 -3.50 9.42 7.28
C LYS A 192 -3.15 8.08 7.89
N LEU A 193 -3.47 6.99 7.18
CA LEU A 193 -2.95 5.67 7.43
C LEU A 193 -1.72 5.46 6.55
N THR A 194 -0.56 5.21 7.15
CA THR A 194 0.68 4.97 6.42
C THR A 194 1.16 3.55 6.68
N LEU A 195 1.39 2.81 5.61
CA LEU A 195 2.06 1.52 5.58
C LEU A 195 3.50 1.73 5.13
N TYR A 196 4.45 1.57 6.03
CA TYR A 196 5.88 1.57 5.74
C TYR A 196 6.32 0.14 5.52
N ALA A 197 6.88 -0.15 4.34
CA ALA A 197 7.48 -1.43 4.02
C ALA A 197 9.01 -1.30 3.98
N ARG A 198 9.72 -2.14 4.71
CA ARG A 198 11.18 -2.16 4.76
C ARG A 198 11.73 -3.29 3.91
N TYR A 199 12.63 -2.94 3.03
CA TYR A 199 13.34 -3.88 2.17
C TYR A 199 14.82 -3.84 2.48
N TYR A 200 15.41 -5.03 2.59
CA TYR A 200 16.85 -5.19 2.76
C TYR A 200 17.43 -5.80 1.50
N LYS A 201 18.35 -5.09 0.87
CA LYS A 201 19.11 -5.62 -0.26
C LYS A 201 20.26 -6.45 0.29
N ASP A 202 20.04 -7.73 0.53
CA ASP A 202 21.06 -8.67 1.00
C ASP A 202 21.52 -9.56 -0.14
N LYS A 203 22.67 -9.22 -0.73
CA LYS A 203 23.28 -10.01 -1.81
C LYS A 203 23.78 -11.39 -1.35
N THR A 204 24.00 -11.57 -0.05
CA THR A 204 24.61 -12.80 0.49
C THR A 204 23.59 -13.90 0.75
N ARG A 205 22.35 -13.58 1.01
CA ARG A 205 21.28 -14.57 1.24
C ARG A 205 20.66 -15.14 -0.02
N LEU A 206 20.87 -14.51 -1.17
CA LEU A 206 20.47 -15.06 -2.47
C LEU A 206 21.24 -16.35 -2.81
N VAL A 207 22.38 -16.60 -2.17
CA VAL A 207 23.24 -17.77 -2.42
C VAL A 207 22.86 -18.97 -1.53
N ASP A 208 22.21 -18.74 -0.40
CA ASP A 208 21.90 -19.77 0.61
C ASP A 208 20.45 -20.28 0.57
N GLY A 209 19.89 -20.44 -0.63
CA GLY A 209 18.74 -21.34 -0.79
C GLY A 209 17.37 -20.83 -0.31
N CYS A 210 17.13 -19.51 -0.24
CA CYS A 210 15.77 -18.97 -0.06
C CYS A 210 14.83 -19.31 -1.23
N TYR A 211 15.33 -19.96 -2.27
CA TYR A 211 14.59 -20.32 -3.48
C TYR A 211 14.36 -21.83 -3.66
N ASP A 212 14.65 -22.64 -2.66
CA ASP A 212 14.38 -24.09 -2.76
C ASP A 212 12.87 -24.40 -2.73
N ASN A 213 12.03 -23.41 -2.42
CA ASN A 213 10.59 -23.54 -2.50
C ASN A 213 9.98 -22.27 -3.15
N PRO A 214 9.48 -22.35 -4.43
CA PRO A 214 8.81 -21.22 -5.07
C PRO A 214 7.55 -20.73 -4.31
N GLU A 215 7.04 -21.51 -3.35
CA GLU A 215 5.94 -21.13 -2.48
C GLU A 215 6.35 -20.19 -1.34
N ASP A 216 7.66 -20.10 -1.05
CA ASP A 216 8.23 -19.20 -0.03
C ASP A 216 8.62 -17.81 -0.61
N ASP A 217 8.16 -17.50 -1.81
CA ASP A 217 8.37 -16.21 -2.47
C ASP A 217 7.68 -15.12 -1.63
N ILE A 218 8.40 -14.57 -0.66
CA ILE A 218 7.91 -13.50 0.22
C ILE A 218 7.79 -12.24 -0.63
N ARG A 219 6.70 -12.15 -1.34
CA ARG A 219 6.34 -10.98 -2.12
C ARG A 219 5.97 -9.85 -1.16
N PRO A 220 6.52 -8.68 -1.32
CA PRO A 220 6.19 -7.53 -0.46
C PRO A 220 4.82 -6.91 -0.82
N GLY A 221 3.96 -7.69 -1.43
CA GLY A 221 2.57 -7.36 -1.66
C GLY A 221 1.79 -7.27 -0.35
N PHE A 222 0.64 -6.69 -0.42
CA PHE A 222 -0.30 -6.66 0.70
C PHE A 222 -1.74 -6.63 0.16
N HIS A 223 -2.63 -7.15 0.97
CA HIS A 223 -4.05 -7.07 0.74
C HIS A 223 -4.68 -6.12 1.77
N LEU A 224 -5.66 -5.31 1.37
CA LEU A 224 -6.51 -4.49 2.23
C LEU A 224 -7.96 -4.84 1.92
N ASN A 225 -8.68 -5.34 2.90
CA ASN A 225 -10.09 -5.67 2.70
C ASN A 225 -10.97 -4.41 2.62
N ARG A 226 -12.21 -4.56 2.18
CA ARG A 226 -13.19 -3.48 2.07
C ARG A 226 -13.40 -2.70 3.37
N ASP A 227 -13.30 -3.36 4.52
CA ASP A 227 -13.53 -2.72 5.81
C ASP A 227 -12.48 -1.66 6.16
N VAL A 228 -11.26 -1.82 5.65
CA VAL A 228 -10.20 -0.79 5.75
C VAL A 228 -10.65 0.49 5.04
N PHE A 229 -11.17 0.37 3.80
CA PHE A 229 -11.62 1.51 3.01
C PHE A 229 -12.87 2.18 3.60
N ILE A 230 -13.80 1.41 4.14
CA ILE A 230 -14.97 1.95 4.87
C ILE A 230 -14.50 2.80 6.06
N ARG A 231 -13.51 2.36 6.82
CA ARG A 231 -12.98 3.12 7.97
C ARG A 231 -12.17 4.33 7.55
N LEU A 232 -11.34 4.21 6.51
CA LEU A 232 -10.60 5.34 5.94
C LEU A 232 -11.57 6.43 5.45
N ASN A 233 -12.62 6.04 4.73
CA ASN A 233 -13.66 6.95 4.26
C ASN A 233 -14.41 7.60 5.44
N ALA A 234 -14.79 6.83 6.47
CA ALA A 234 -15.43 7.37 7.66
C ALA A 234 -14.58 8.43 8.37
N ALA A 235 -13.26 8.24 8.40
CA ALA A 235 -12.30 9.18 8.97
C ALA A 235 -11.94 10.33 8.00
N ASN A 236 -12.30 10.26 6.73
CA ASN A 236 -11.78 11.11 5.65
C ASN A 236 -10.24 11.06 5.56
N ALA A 237 -9.69 9.86 5.67
CA ALA A 237 -8.25 9.61 5.75
C ALA A 237 -7.66 9.28 4.39
N ARG A 238 -6.40 9.68 4.17
CA ARG A 238 -5.57 9.21 3.06
C ARG A 238 -4.92 7.89 3.43
N PHE A 239 -4.68 7.03 2.43
CA PHE A 239 -3.78 5.88 2.56
C PHE A 239 -2.45 6.20 1.88
N VAL A 240 -1.34 5.83 2.53
CA VAL A 240 0.01 6.03 2.01
C VAL A 240 0.78 4.72 2.13
N TYR A 241 1.24 4.20 1.00
CA TYR A 241 2.23 3.14 0.94
C TYR A 241 3.61 3.76 0.74
N TRP A 242 4.56 3.43 1.63
CA TRP A 242 5.91 3.99 1.61
C TRP A 242 6.96 2.89 1.75
N PRO A 243 7.45 2.34 0.62
CA PRO A 243 8.56 1.41 0.63
C PRO A 243 9.88 2.15 0.84
N PHE A 244 10.83 1.56 1.55
CA PHE A 244 12.16 2.10 1.67
C PHE A 244 13.23 1.02 1.88
N GLU A 245 14.39 1.25 1.29
CA GLU A 245 15.55 0.38 1.43
C GLU A 245 16.26 0.63 2.76
N CYS A 246 16.51 -0.43 3.52
CA CYS A 246 17.33 -0.39 4.72
C CYS A 246 18.75 -0.85 4.41
N LYS A 247 19.72 -0.03 4.79
CA LYS A 247 21.13 -0.48 4.80
C LYS A 247 21.37 -1.26 6.08
N ARG A 248 21.83 -2.52 5.96
CA ARG A 248 22.29 -3.27 7.11
C ARG A 248 23.46 -2.53 7.75
N LYS A 249 23.45 -2.35 9.06
CA LYS A 249 24.65 -1.94 9.78
C LYS A 249 25.65 -3.09 9.66
N ALA A 250 26.80 -2.82 9.03
CA ALA A 250 27.90 -3.78 9.00
C ALA A 250 28.29 -4.09 10.45
N GLY A 251 28.10 -5.33 10.90
CA GLY A 251 28.59 -5.78 12.21
C GLY A 251 27.52 -6.02 13.30
N ALA A 252 26.26 -6.32 12.95
CA ALA A 252 25.28 -6.84 13.92
C ALA A 252 25.16 -8.36 13.79
#